data_f253ede70a59fbe0c0e9224d29aaf349
#
_entry.id   f253ede70a59fbe0c0e9224d29aaf349
#
_cell.length_a   1.000
_cell.length_b   1.000
_cell.length_c   1.000
_cell.angle_alpha   90.00
_cell.angle_beta   90.00
_cell.angle_gamma   90.00
#
_symmetry.space_group_name_H-M   'P 1'
#
loop_
_entity.id
_entity.type
_entity.pdbx_description
1 polymer ?
#
loop_
_entity_poly.entity_id
_entity_poly.type
_entity_poly.pdbx_seq_one_letter_code
_entity_poly.pdbx_strand_id
1 'polypeptide(L)'
;APPWESVYVSRDKLLFQRCTQEVKQVYQSCGLTMSDDDGEAPDHIGFELDFIYQQSQSVAEALHSGASLQSVMLSLLRQRDFLQQHTLAFCDAFSHNVKTHAETDFYCGIAQLLPVFLTHDAQQLNQVVGMETVQATS
;
A
#
# COMPACT_ATOMS: atom_id res chain seq x y z
N ALA A 1 -14.99 -11.77 -3.74
CA ALA A 1 -14.35 -10.47 -4.05
C ALA A 1 -12.94 -10.72 -4.62
N PRO A 2 -12.69 -10.33 -5.88
CA PRO A 2 -11.35 -10.44 -6.44
C PRO A 2 -10.35 -9.61 -5.63
N PRO A 3 -9.20 -10.17 -5.25
CA PRO A 3 -8.25 -9.47 -4.37
C PRO A 3 -7.18 -8.64 -5.09
N TRP A 4 -7.30 -8.43 -6.39
CA TRP A 4 -6.29 -7.75 -7.20
C TRP A 4 -6.69 -6.32 -7.54
N GLU A 5 -5.78 -5.36 -7.33
CA GLU A 5 -5.95 -3.93 -7.65
C GLU A 5 -6.40 -3.74 -9.11
N SER A 6 -5.71 -4.39 -10.03
CA SER A 6 -5.95 -4.28 -11.47
C SER A 6 -7.39 -4.57 -11.90
N VAL A 7 -8.11 -5.42 -11.16
CA VAL A 7 -9.52 -5.73 -11.44
C VAL A 7 -10.44 -4.52 -11.18
N TYR A 8 -10.08 -3.66 -10.24
CA TYR A 8 -10.90 -2.51 -9.83
C TYR A 8 -10.53 -1.22 -10.53
N VAL A 9 -9.25 -1.01 -10.82
CA VAL A 9 -8.76 0.25 -11.40
C VAL A 9 -8.76 0.25 -12.91
N SER A 10 -8.87 -0.90 -13.55
CA SER A 10 -8.72 -1.04 -14.99
C SER A 10 -9.88 -1.82 -15.61
N ARG A 11 -10.49 -1.21 -16.65
CA ARG A 11 -11.48 -1.88 -17.50
C ARG A 11 -10.86 -2.44 -18.79
N ASP A 12 -9.63 -2.04 -19.09
CA ASP A 12 -8.91 -2.43 -20.29
C ASP A 12 -7.79 -3.42 -19.92
N LYS A 13 -7.68 -4.50 -20.68
CA LYS A 13 -6.66 -5.53 -20.46
C LYS A 13 -5.21 -4.99 -20.49
N LEU A 14 -4.94 -3.96 -21.28
CA LEU A 14 -3.63 -3.31 -21.32
C LEU A 14 -3.32 -2.53 -20.05
N LEU A 15 -4.32 -1.83 -19.49
CA LEU A 15 -4.20 -1.14 -18.22
C LEU A 15 -4.07 -2.12 -17.06
N PHE A 16 -4.73 -3.26 -17.13
CA PHE A 16 -4.57 -4.36 -16.18
C PHE A 16 -3.11 -4.80 -16.07
N GLN A 17 -2.46 -5.08 -17.19
CA GLN A 17 -1.05 -5.47 -17.22
C GLN A 17 -0.14 -4.36 -16.73
N ARG A 18 -0.44 -3.10 -17.05
CA ARG A 18 0.33 -1.94 -16.63
C ARG A 18 0.29 -1.77 -15.11
N CYS A 19 -0.88 -1.83 -14.49
CA CYS A 19 -1.04 -1.73 -13.05
C CYS A 19 -0.20 -2.79 -12.33
N THR A 20 -0.31 -4.04 -12.73
CA THR A 20 0.48 -5.15 -12.15
C THR A 20 1.98 -4.92 -12.29
N GLN A 21 2.44 -4.41 -13.43
CA GLN A 21 3.85 -4.10 -13.65
C GLN A 21 4.34 -2.91 -12.81
N GLU A 22 3.53 -1.89 -12.64
CA GLU A 22 3.86 -0.74 -11.79
C GLU A 22 4.07 -1.16 -10.35
N VAL A 23 3.18 -1.98 -9.79
CA VAL A 23 3.33 -2.54 -8.44
C VAL A 23 4.60 -3.38 -8.32
N LYS A 24 4.84 -4.26 -9.28
CA LYS A 24 6.07 -5.08 -9.31
C LYS A 24 7.35 -4.23 -9.33
N GLN A 25 7.36 -3.14 -10.11
CA GLN A 25 8.49 -2.21 -10.18
C GLN A 25 8.74 -1.52 -8.84
N VAL A 26 7.69 -1.13 -8.11
CA VAL A 26 7.85 -0.54 -6.78
C VAL A 26 8.50 -1.54 -5.82
N TYR A 27 8.04 -2.79 -5.80
CA TYR A 27 8.66 -3.82 -4.97
C TYR A 27 10.14 -4.00 -5.30
N GLN A 28 10.48 -4.10 -6.57
CA GLN A 28 11.86 -4.26 -7.03
C GLN A 28 12.74 -3.08 -6.63
N SER A 29 12.22 -1.85 -6.72
CA SER A 29 12.93 -0.64 -6.31
C SER A 29 13.27 -0.60 -4.82
N CYS A 30 12.53 -1.34 -4.01
CA CYS A 30 12.75 -1.51 -2.58
C CYS A 30 13.52 -2.77 -2.20
N GLY A 31 14.07 -3.48 -3.20
CA GLY A 31 14.87 -4.70 -2.99
C GLY A 31 14.04 -5.95 -2.74
N LEU A 32 12.72 -5.90 -2.98
CA LEU A 32 11.85 -7.07 -2.85
C LEU A 32 11.69 -7.74 -4.22
N THR A 33 11.97 -9.03 -4.28
CA THR A 33 11.77 -9.85 -5.47
C THR A 33 10.65 -10.84 -5.23
N MET A 34 9.69 -10.85 -6.16
CA MET A 34 8.71 -11.94 -6.22
C MET A 34 9.22 -12.99 -7.20
N SER A 35 9.18 -14.25 -6.81
CA SER A 35 9.46 -15.33 -7.75
C SER A 35 8.28 -15.52 -8.69
N ASP A 36 8.53 -15.84 -9.95
CA ASP A 36 7.48 -16.17 -10.91
C ASP A 36 6.73 -17.45 -10.54
N ASP A 37 7.25 -18.21 -9.57
CA ASP A 37 6.68 -19.44 -9.02
C ASP A 37 5.67 -19.19 -7.88
N ASP A 38 5.53 -17.98 -7.38
CA ASP A 38 4.63 -17.67 -6.26
C ASP A 38 3.14 -17.82 -6.62
N GLY A 39 2.83 -18.02 -7.89
CA GLY A 39 1.48 -18.37 -8.37
C GLY A 39 0.43 -17.28 -8.21
N GLU A 40 0.81 -16.10 -7.68
CA GLU A 40 -0.09 -14.99 -7.39
C GLU A 40 0.43 -13.69 -8.00
N ALA A 41 -0.47 -12.80 -8.42
CA ALA A 41 -0.09 -11.54 -9.04
C ALA A 41 0.43 -10.53 -8.00
N PRO A 42 1.41 -9.68 -8.37
CA PRO A 42 2.00 -8.68 -7.47
C PRO A 42 1.01 -7.70 -6.84
N ASP A 43 -0.07 -7.38 -7.54
CA ASP A 43 -1.11 -6.44 -7.11
C ASP A 43 -2.23 -7.09 -6.26
N HIS A 44 -1.96 -8.26 -5.70
CA HIS A 44 -2.83 -8.88 -4.70
C HIS A 44 -2.82 -8.05 -3.41
N ILE A 45 -3.99 -7.75 -2.84
CA ILE A 45 -4.11 -6.90 -1.65
C ILE A 45 -3.25 -7.38 -0.48
N GLY A 46 -3.11 -8.68 -0.30
CA GLY A 46 -2.26 -9.26 0.73
C GLY A 46 -0.79 -8.86 0.57
N PHE A 47 -0.26 -8.86 -0.65
CA PHE A 47 1.11 -8.44 -0.94
C PHE A 47 1.29 -6.93 -0.78
N GLU A 48 0.31 -6.14 -1.19
CA GLU A 48 0.35 -4.70 -0.99
C GLU A 48 0.37 -4.31 0.49
N LEU A 49 -0.47 -4.95 1.30
CA LEU A 49 -0.49 -4.74 2.75
C LEU A 49 0.81 -5.21 3.41
N ASP A 50 1.36 -6.33 2.98
CA ASP A 50 2.65 -6.83 3.46
C ASP A 50 3.79 -5.87 3.09
N PHE A 51 3.77 -5.31 1.90
CA PHE A 51 4.72 -4.29 1.47
C PHE A 51 4.68 -3.05 2.37
N ILE A 52 3.49 -2.53 2.66
CA ILE A 52 3.30 -1.38 3.55
C ILE A 52 3.84 -1.71 4.95
N TYR A 53 3.56 -2.89 5.45
CA TYR A 53 4.08 -3.37 6.74
C TYR A 53 5.61 -3.43 6.76
N GLN A 54 6.23 -3.99 5.74
CA GLN A 54 7.69 -4.08 5.62
C GLN A 54 8.33 -2.69 5.54
N GLN A 55 7.73 -1.74 4.81
CA GLN A 55 8.20 -0.36 4.77
C GLN A 55 8.12 0.31 6.16
N SER A 56 7.03 0.08 6.89
CA SER A 56 6.88 0.59 8.27
C SER A 56 7.94 0.01 9.20
N GLN A 57 8.25 -1.27 9.10
CA GLN A 57 9.33 -1.90 9.88
C GLN A 57 10.69 -1.31 9.52
N SER A 58 10.98 -1.11 8.25
CA SER A 58 12.25 -0.50 7.79
C SER A 58 12.44 0.91 8.36
N VAL A 59 11.37 1.70 8.42
CA VAL A 59 11.39 3.03 9.03
C VAL A 59 11.69 2.93 10.54
N ALA A 60 11.02 2.04 11.24
CA ALA A 60 11.23 1.84 12.67
C ALA A 60 12.67 1.39 12.99
N GLU A 61 13.20 0.46 12.21
CA GLU A 61 14.60 0.00 12.34
C GLU A 61 15.60 1.13 12.04
N ALA A 62 15.35 1.92 11.00
CA ALA A 62 16.19 3.06 10.62
C ALA A 62 16.24 4.11 11.74
N LEU A 63 15.11 4.44 12.35
CA LEU A 63 15.03 5.35 13.50
C LEU A 63 15.78 4.80 14.70
N HIS A 64 15.64 3.51 14.98
CA HIS A 64 16.29 2.86 16.12
C HIS A 64 17.82 2.76 15.95
N SER A 65 18.29 2.55 14.74
CA SER A 65 19.71 2.47 14.41
C SER A 65 20.40 3.82 14.21
N GLY A 66 19.68 4.93 14.30
CA GLY A 66 20.23 6.27 14.11
C GLY A 66 20.52 6.63 12.65
N ALA A 67 19.78 6.07 11.71
CA ALA A 67 19.88 6.42 10.29
C ALA A 67 19.60 7.91 10.05
N SER A 68 20.09 8.45 8.93
CA SER A 68 19.88 9.86 8.60
C SER A 68 18.39 10.16 8.42
N LEU A 69 17.99 11.38 8.82
CA LEU A 69 16.63 11.86 8.64
C LEU A 69 16.21 11.81 7.17
N GLN A 70 17.10 12.11 6.25
CA GLN A 70 16.85 12.05 4.81
C GLN A 70 16.50 10.62 4.36
N SER A 71 17.19 9.61 4.85
CA SER A 71 16.92 8.20 4.56
C SER A 71 15.55 7.76 5.07
N VAL A 72 15.21 8.15 6.31
CA VAL A 72 13.90 7.88 6.92
C VAL A 72 12.78 8.55 6.13
N MET A 73 12.94 9.81 5.76
CA MET A 73 11.97 10.56 4.98
C MET A 73 11.71 9.94 3.60
N LEU A 74 12.75 9.46 2.94
CA LEU A 74 12.61 8.80 1.64
C LEU A 74 11.75 7.53 1.76
N SER A 75 11.95 6.74 2.81
CA SER A 75 11.15 5.54 3.07
C SER A 75 9.68 5.87 3.38
N LEU A 76 9.44 6.92 4.17
CA LEU A 76 8.08 7.40 4.47
C LEU A 76 7.36 7.91 3.22
N LEU A 77 8.06 8.64 2.35
CA LEU A 77 7.51 9.11 1.08
C LEU A 77 7.12 7.95 0.17
N ARG A 78 7.96 6.94 0.07
CA ARG A 78 7.67 5.72 -0.71
C ARG A 78 6.44 4.99 -0.18
N GLN A 79 6.35 4.83 1.13
CA GLN A 79 5.19 4.21 1.78
C GLN A 79 3.91 4.98 1.50
N ARG A 80 3.94 6.30 1.66
CA ARG A 80 2.79 7.18 1.39
C ARG A 80 2.34 7.08 -0.07
N ASP A 81 3.28 7.23 -0.99
CA ASP A 81 2.96 7.23 -2.43
C ASP A 81 2.39 5.88 -2.87
N PHE A 82 2.95 4.79 -2.41
CA PHE A 82 2.42 3.46 -2.68
C PHE A 82 1.00 3.29 -2.13
N LEU A 83 0.78 3.67 -0.88
CA LEU A 83 -0.53 3.58 -0.24
C LEU A 83 -1.60 4.38 -1.00
N GLN A 84 -1.27 5.62 -1.40
CA GLN A 84 -2.20 6.49 -2.11
C GLN A 84 -2.44 6.07 -3.55
N GLN A 85 -1.41 5.64 -4.27
CA GLN A 85 -1.49 5.33 -5.69
C GLN A 85 -2.02 3.93 -5.97
N HIS A 86 -1.84 2.99 -5.05
CA HIS A 86 -2.20 1.59 -5.23
C HIS A 86 -3.28 1.14 -4.25
N THR A 87 -2.95 0.88 -3.01
CA THR A 87 -3.85 0.22 -2.06
C THR A 87 -5.15 1.02 -1.83
N LEU A 88 -5.06 2.34 -1.61
CA LEU A 88 -6.24 3.20 -1.44
C LEU A 88 -7.05 3.38 -2.71
N ALA A 89 -6.44 3.20 -3.88
CA ALA A 89 -7.14 3.33 -5.16
C ALA A 89 -8.29 2.32 -5.33
N PHE A 90 -8.20 1.16 -4.67
CA PHE A 90 -9.21 0.12 -4.80
C PHE A 90 -9.79 -0.42 -3.49
N CYS A 91 -9.26 -0.04 -2.34
CA CYS A 91 -9.66 -0.64 -1.06
C CYS A 91 -11.16 -0.43 -0.74
N ASP A 92 -11.75 0.70 -1.10
CA ASP A 92 -13.18 0.95 -0.89
C ASP A 92 -14.05 0.02 -1.74
N ALA A 93 -13.73 -0.11 -3.03
CA ALA A 93 -14.46 -1.00 -3.95
C ALA A 93 -14.29 -2.46 -3.55
N PHE A 94 -13.08 -2.87 -3.17
CA PHE A 94 -12.79 -4.20 -2.65
C PHE A 94 -13.60 -4.48 -1.36
N SER A 95 -13.57 -3.57 -0.40
CA SER A 95 -14.29 -3.69 0.87
C SER A 95 -15.81 -3.77 0.67
N HIS A 96 -16.35 -2.96 -0.25
CA HIS A 96 -17.75 -3.04 -0.61
C HIS A 96 -18.10 -4.43 -1.18
N ASN A 97 -17.25 -4.95 -2.04
CA ASN A 97 -17.44 -6.25 -2.66
C ASN A 97 -17.36 -7.39 -1.63
N VAL A 98 -16.41 -7.31 -0.68
CA VAL A 98 -16.33 -8.28 0.43
C VAL A 98 -17.61 -8.24 1.28
N LYS A 99 -18.09 -7.05 1.67
CA LYS A 99 -19.32 -6.90 2.46
C LYS A 99 -20.55 -7.48 1.76
N THR A 100 -20.64 -7.29 0.44
CA THR A 100 -21.78 -7.79 -0.35
C THR A 100 -21.82 -9.31 -0.43
N HIS A 101 -20.65 -9.98 -0.43
CA HIS A 101 -20.53 -11.42 -0.61
C HIS A 101 -20.15 -12.18 0.67
N ALA A 102 -19.85 -11.48 1.77
CA ALA A 102 -19.46 -12.12 3.01
C ALA A 102 -20.67 -12.78 3.69
N GLU A 103 -20.48 -14.00 4.15
CA GLU A 103 -21.50 -14.79 4.86
C GLU A 103 -21.44 -14.60 6.38
N THR A 104 -20.41 -13.93 6.90
CA THR A 104 -20.19 -13.73 8.33
C THR A 104 -20.00 -12.28 8.71
N ASP A 105 -20.46 -11.89 9.90
CA ASP A 105 -20.26 -10.55 10.45
C ASP A 105 -18.78 -10.22 10.67
N PHE A 106 -17.94 -11.24 10.90
CA PHE A 106 -16.50 -11.08 11.07
C PHE A 106 -15.84 -10.47 9.83
N TYR A 107 -16.09 -11.04 8.64
CA TYR A 107 -15.53 -10.51 7.40
C TYR A 107 -16.13 -9.16 7.01
N CYS A 108 -17.42 -8.94 7.29
CA CYS A 108 -18.03 -7.63 7.12
C CYS A 108 -17.36 -6.57 7.99
N GLY A 109 -17.07 -6.90 9.26
CA GLY A 109 -16.39 -6.00 10.19
C GLY A 109 -14.97 -5.64 9.73
N ILE A 110 -14.18 -6.64 9.31
CA ILE A 110 -12.84 -6.41 8.78
C ILE A 110 -12.88 -5.56 7.52
N ALA A 111 -13.81 -5.84 6.60
CA ALA A 111 -13.98 -5.08 5.37
C ALA A 111 -14.37 -3.62 5.64
N GLN A 112 -15.12 -3.33 6.70
CA GLN A 112 -15.43 -1.97 7.12
C GLN A 112 -14.21 -1.25 7.72
N LEU A 113 -13.40 -1.98 8.47
CA LEU A 113 -12.24 -1.43 9.15
C LEU A 113 -11.10 -1.07 8.18
N LEU A 114 -10.89 -1.86 7.14
CA LEU A 114 -9.76 -1.74 6.23
C LEU A 114 -9.62 -0.35 5.59
N PRO A 115 -10.65 0.22 4.92
CA PRO A 115 -10.53 1.55 4.32
C PRO A 115 -10.31 2.66 5.36
N VAL A 116 -10.94 2.55 6.52
CA VAL A 116 -10.81 3.52 7.62
C VAL A 116 -9.38 3.51 8.14
N PHE A 117 -8.82 2.33 8.39
CA PHE A 117 -7.45 2.18 8.86
C PHE A 117 -6.43 2.72 7.86
N LEU A 118 -6.55 2.35 6.59
CA LEU A 118 -5.63 2.78 5.54
C LEU A 118 -5.71 4.29 5.27
N THR A 119 -6.91 4.86 5.31
CA THR A 119 -7.11 6.30 5.18
C THR A 119 -6.46 7.06 6.33
N HIS A 120 -6.63 6.57 7.56
CA HIS A 120 -5.99 7.14 8.73
C HIS A 120 -4.45 7.05 8.63
N ASP A 121 -3.92 5.92 8.19
CA ASP A 121 -2.48 5.72 7.99
C ASP A 121 -1.92 6.71 6.96
N ALA A 122 -2.60 6.89 5.83
CA ALA A 122 -2.22 7.88 4.83
C ALA A 122 -2.22 9.31 5.37
N GLN A 123 -3.20 9.67 6.19
CA GLN A 123 -3.26 10.98 6.85
C GLN A 123 -2.07 11.18 7.79
N GLN A 124 -1.71 10.19 8.59
CA GLN A 124 -0.55 10.24 9.48
C GLN A 124 0.75 10.41 8.69
N LEU A 125 0.95 9.65 7.61
CA LEU A 125 2.11 9.79 6.74
C LEU A 125 2.20 11.18 6.11
N ASN A 126 1.10 11.73 5.63
CA ASN A 126 1.05 13.09 5.08
C ASN A 126 1.41 14.15 6.11
N GLN A 127 0.98 14.01 7.36
CA GLN A 127 1.33 14.93 8.44
C GLN A 127 2.83 14.92 8.73
N VAL A 128 3.42 13.76 8.86
CA VAL A 128 4.86 13.61 9.15
C VAL A 128 5.70 14.18 8.00
N VAL A 129 5.37 13.86 6.76
CA VAL A 129 6.06 14.36 5.56
C VAL A 129 5.88 15.88 5.42
N GLY A 130 4.67 16.40 5.69
CA GLY A 130 4.39 17.83 5.63
C GLY A 130 5.14 18.66 6.69
N MET A 131 5.31 18.14 7.89
CA MET A 131 6.07 18.78 8.97
C MET A 131 7.54 19.02 8.58
N GLU A 132 8.17 18.05 7.94
CA GLU A 132 9.54 18.16 7.46
C GLU A 132 9.69 19.24 6.39
N THR A 133 8.76 19.32 5.46
CA THR A 133 8.76 20.33 4.40
C THR A 133 8.70 21.75 4.98
N VAL A 134 7.92 21.96 6.04
CA VAL A 134 7.81 23.24 6.74
C VAL A 134 9.09 23.58 7.49
N GLN A 135 9.73 22.61 8.13
CA GLN A 135 11.01 22.82 8.84
C GLN A 135 12.18 23.11 7.88
N ALA A 136 12.18 22.53 6.69
CA ALA A 136 13.21 22.74 5.67
C ALA A 136 13.12 24.14 5.02
N THR A 137 11.95 24.80 5.06
CA THR A 137 11.71 26.16 4.50
C THR A 137 11.83 27.27 5.53
N SER A 138 11.93 26.97 6.77
CA SER A 138 12.16 27.91 7.87
C SER A 138 13.62 27.94 8.31
#